data_6c6c54a9fd738423e9c6b6caf205109e
#
_entry.id   6c6c54a9fd738423e9c6b6caf205109e
#
_cell.length_a   1.000
_cell.length_b   1.000
_cell.length_c   1.000
_cell.angle_alpha   90.00
_cell.angle_beta   90.00
_cell.angle_gamma   90.00
#
_symmetry.space_group_name_H-M   'P 1'
#
loop_
_entity.id
_entity.type
_entity.pdbx_description
1 polymer ?
#
loop_
_entity_poly.entity_id
_entity_poly.type
_entity_poly.pdbx_seq_one_letter_code
_entity_poly.pdbx_strand_id
1 'polypeptide(L)'
;MSSTLPSPLLLDTLQAWAAEAGLSGPAALRDGAPWVVPGVLRVALHWEAQPRVTLGPWTLALEPEDDAEALDLLAAGLFGRARVWRYEHGEVLAGFRLEIACEDGWVEAGGESPRRRLFRRPTARVLLNERAAPPSLRWGTAGTHPRAPWVGMLAIEGSDVGTLPIDGELDLHPFRPKEVKGVVLAYIDACRAKGITELRLVHGKGIGNLRRTVHALLERHEAVADYRLGRMGEGSWGATVVTLHPPE
;
A
#
# COMPACT_ATOMS: atom_id res chain seq x y z
N MET A 1 29.12 5.10 5.22
CA MET A 1 27.68 5.08 4.91
C MET A 1 27.50 3.93 3.93
N SER A 2 26.98 2.79 4.37
CA SER A 2 26.79 1.64 3.50
C SER A 2 25.64 1.96 2.54
N SER A 3 25.95 2.11 1.26
CA SER A 3 24.95 2.16 0.21
C SER A 3 24.34 0.78 0.14
N THR A 4 23.10 0.65 0.57
CA THR A 4 22.34 -0.61 0.43
C THR A 4 22.02 -0.75 -1.06
N LEU A 5 22.60 -1.74 -1.73
CA LEU A 5 22.26 -2.03 -3.12
C LEU A 5 20.87 -2.68 -3.21
N PRO A 6 20.16 -2.51 -4.32
CA PRO A 6 18.94 -3.25 -4.58
C PRO A 6 19.18 -4.75 -4.50
N SER A 7 18.19 -5.52 -4.04
CA SER A 7 18.31 -6.97 -3.98
C SER A 7 18.51 -7.58 -5.39
N PRO A 8 19.14 -8.75 -5.50
CA PRO A 8 19.21 -9.48 -6.75
C PRO A 8 17.81 -9.77 -7.34
N LEU A 9 16.84 -10.12 -6.48
CA LEU A 9 15.47 -10.40 -6.90
C LEU A 9 14.82 -9.19 -7.59
N LEU A 10 14.94 -8.01 -6.99
CA LEU A 10 14.42 -6.76 -7.56
C LEU A 10 15.06 -6.48 -8.92
N LEU A 11 16.39 -6.52 -8.99
CA LEU A 11 17.13 -6.22 -10.22
C LEU A 11 16.82 -7.20 -11.35
N ASP A 12 16.79 -8.49 -11.06
CA ASP A 12 16.51 -9.54 -12.05
C ASP A 12 15.08 -9.44 -12.57
N THR A 13 14.12 -9.18 -11.68
CA THR A 13 12.71 -8.98 -12.06
C THR A 13 12.55 -7.76 -12.96
N LEU A 14 13.14 -6.62 -12.58
CA LEU A 14 13.08 -5.40 -13.39
C LEU A 14 13.81 -5.56 -14.73
N GLN A 15 14.92 -6.31 -14.76
CA GLN A 15 15.64 -6.61 -15.99
C GLN A 15 14.79 -7.48 -16.94
N ALA A 16 14.10 -8.51 -16.41
CA ALA A 16 13.21 -9.35 -17.20
C ALA A 16 12.05 -8.52 -17.79
N TRP A 17 11.36 -7.72 -16.97
CA TRP A 17 10.28 -6.86 -17.46
C TRP A 17 10.75 -5.85 -18.50
N ALA A 18 11.93 -5.25 -18.29
CA ALA A 18 12.50 -4.30 -19.24
C ALA A 18 12.79 -4.98 -20.59
N ALA A 19 13.40 -6.15 -20.59
CA ALA A 19 13.70 -6.90 -21.79
C ALA A 19 12.44 -7.29 -22.57
N GLU A 20 11.43 -7.85 -21.86
CA GLU A 20 10.17 -8.30 -22.47
C GLU A 20 9.31 -7.13 -22.98
N ALA A 21 9.37 -5.97 -22.31
CA ALA A 21 8.60 -4.79 -22.67
C ALA A 21 9.35 -3.82 -23.63
N GLY A 22 10.57 -4.16 -24.03
CA GLY A 22 11.41 -3.30 -24.89
C GLY A 22 11.85 -1.99 -24.21
N LEU A 23 12.08 -2.03 -22.89
CA LEU A 23 12.51 -0.89 -22.08
C LEU A 23 14.01 -0.94 -21.79
N SER A 24 14.58 0.21 -21.42
CA SER A 24 15.93 0.24 -20.85
C SER A 24 15.98 -0.48 -19.51
N GLY A 25 16.92 -1.37 -19.30
CA GLY A 25 17.09 -2.10 -18.06
C GLY A 25 17.53 -1.23 -16.86
N PRO A 26 17.47 -1.80 -15.65
CA PRO A 26 17.74 -1.07 -14.40
C PRO A 26 19.24 -0.95 -14.05
N ALA A 27 20.16 -1.09 -15.04
CA ALA A 27 21.62 -1.06 -14.81
C ALA A 27 22.08 0.20 -14.03
N ALA A 28 21.43 1.35 -14.28
CA ALA A 28 21.72 2.60 -13.60
C ALA A 28 21.61 2.54 -12.07
N LEU A 29 20.75 1.66 -11.52
CA LEU A 29 20.59 1.50 -10.07
C LEU A 29 21.86 0.97 -9.39
N ARG A 30 22.67 0.19 -10.09
CA ARG A 30 23.95 -0.33 -9.57
C ARG A 30 24.98 0.78 -9.39
N ASP A 31 24.86 1.85 -10.17
CA ASP A 31 25.74 3.01 -10.14
C ASP A 31 25.18 4.14 -9.24
N GLY A 32 24.11 3.88 -8.49
CA GLY A 32 23.43 4.85 -7.63
C GLY A 32 22.62 5.90 -8.40
N ALA A 33 22.43 5.71 -9.71
CA ALA A 33 21.57 6.57 -10.51
C ALA A 33 20.11 6.03 -10.56
N PRO A 34 19.10 6.90 -10.68
CA PRO A 34 17.72 6.44 -10.77
C PRO A 34 17.43 5.67 -12.06
N TRP A 35 16.69 4.60 -11.96
CA TRP A 35 16.09 3.98 -13.13
C TRP A 35 14.82 4.73 -13.52
N VAL A 36 14.83 5.34 -14.69
CA VAL A 36 13.74 6.18 -15.18
C VAL A 36 13.18 5.59 -16.47
N VAL A 37 11.89 5.30 -16.47
CA VAL A 37 11.17 4.86 -17.67
C VAL A 37 10.29 6.01 -18.15
N PRO A 38 10.55 6.56 -19.34
CA PRO A 38 9.74 7.60 -19.92
C PRO A 38 8.39 7.04 -20.39
N GLY A 39 7.36 7.86 -20.35
CA GLY A 39 6.00 7.52 -20.78
C GLY A 39 5.04 8.67 -20.54
N VAL A 40 3.76 8.46 -20.84
CA VAL A 40 2.70 9.42 -20.50
C VAL A 40 2.68 9.62 -18.98
N LEU A 41 2.74 8.53 -18.23
CA LEU A 41 3.08 8.53 -16.82
C LEU A 41 4.55 8.16 -16.69
N ARG A 42 5.39 9.12 -16.27
CA ARG A 42 6.81 8.86 -15.98
C ARG A 42 6.93 8.01 -14.73
N VAL A 43 7.66 6.91 -14.81
CA VAL A 43 7.92 6.00 -13.70
C VAL A 43 9.41 6.05 -13.37
N ALA A 44 9.76 6.16 -12.10
CA ALA A 44 11.16 6.12 -11.68
C ALA A 44 11.33 5.37 -10.35
N LEU A 45 12.44 4.66 -10.24
CA LEU A 45 12.95 4.06 -9.01
C LEU A 45 14.27 4.72 -8.65
N HIS A 46 14.34 5.27 -7.45
CA HIS A 46 15.57 5.79 -6.84
C HIS A 46 15.97 4.84 -5.73
N TRP A 47 17.18 4.29 -5.81
CA TRP A 47 17.68 3.37 -4.80
C TRP A 47 18.86 3.99 -4.06
N GLU A 48 18.53 4.59 -2.96
CA GLU A 48 19.45 5.26 -2.04
C GLU A 48 19.29 4.68 -0.63
N ALA A 49 19.79 5.36 0.40
CA ALA A 49 19.56 4.94 1.79
C ALA A 49 18.08 4.82 2.16
N GLN A 50 17.21 5.59 1.51
CA GLN A 50 15.76 5.44 1.55
C GLN A 50 15.26 5.32 0.10
N PRO A 51 14.88 4.12 -0.34
CA PRO A 51 14.37 3.91 -1.69
C PRO A 51 13.08 4.68 -1.93
N ARG A 52 12.85 5.10 -3.18
CA ARG A 52 11.65 5.85 -3.56
C ARG A 52 11.16 5.45 -4.94
N VAL A 53 9.85 5.20 -5.04
CA VAL A 53 9.15 5.06 -6.33
C VAL A 53 8.43 6.36 -6.65
N THR A 54 8.58 6.82 -7.89
CA THR A 54 7.94 8.03 -8.39
C THR A 54 7.01 7.69 -9.56
N LEU A 55 5.75 8.12 -9.47
CA LEU A 55 4.75 8.00 -10.53
C LEU A 55 4.27 9.41 -10.90
N GLY A 56 4.86 9.99 -11.93
CA GLY A 56 4.63 11.38 -12.31
C GLY A 56 4.97 12.35 -11.18
N PRO A 57 4.02 13.14 -10.65
CA PRO A 57 4.25 14.05 -9.52
C PRO A 57 4.18 13.39 -8.14
N TRP A 58 3.73 12.13 -8.06
CA TRP A 58 3.61 11.40 -6.81
C TRP A 58 4.88 10.62 -6.50
N THR A 59 5.28 10.59 -5.23
CA THR A 59 6.47 9.85 -4.76
C THR A 59 6.16 9.17 -3.43
N LEU A 60 6.55 7.91 -3.31
CA LEU A 60 6.53 7.15 -2.07
C LEU A 60 7.95 6.77 -1.68
N ALA A 61 8.30 7.02 -0.42
CA ALA A 61 9.48 6.45 0.21
C ALA A 61 9.15 5.04 0.70
N LEU A 62 10.05 4.11 0.43
CA LEU A 62 9.92 2.70 0.79
C LEU A 62 10.89 2.35 1.92
N GLU A 63 10.61 1.28 2.63
CA GLU A 63 11.60 0.66 3.49
C GLU A 63 12.65 -0.08 2.64
N PRO A 64 13.93 -0.10 3.05
CA PRO A 64 15.01 -0.68 2.24
C PRO A 64 14.85 -2.17 1.92
N GLU A 65 14.08 -2.90 2.73
CA GLU A 65 13.81 -4.32 2.57
C GLU A 65 12.53 -4.62 1.79
N ASP A 66 11.77 -3.60 1.38
CA ASP A 66 10.45 -3.80 0.78
C ASP A 66 10.50 -3.80 -0.76
N ASP A 67 11.23 -4.78 -1.31
CA ASP A 67 11.32 -5.01 -2.74
C ASP A 67 9.95 -5.31 -3.37
N ALA A 68 9.07 -5.99 -2.63
CA ALA A 68 7.75 -6.36 -3.12
C ALA A 68 6.88 -5.12 -3.36
N GLU A 69 6.86 -4.17 -2.43
CA GLU A 69 6.13 -2.91 -2.60
C GLU A 69 6.70 -2.08 -3.76
N ALA A 70 8.03 -2.06 -3.91
CA ALA A 70 8.67 -1.41 -5.05
C ALA A 70 8.21 -2.01 -6.37
N LEU A 71 8.23 -3.33 -6.49
CA LEU A 71 7.81 -4.05 -7.71
C LEU A 71 6.33 -3.82 -8.02
N ASP A 72 5.46 -3.90 -7.02
CA ASP A 72 4.01 -3.65 -7.17
C ASP A 72 3.74 -2.27 -7.76
N LEU A 73 4.34 -1.23 -7.19
CA LEU A 73 4.17 0.15 -7.66
C LEU A 73 4.75 0.38 -9.05
N LEU A 74 5.94 -0.17 -9.32
CA LEU A 74 6.58 -0.07 -10.62
C LEU A 74 5.75 -0.78 -11.69
N ALA A 75 5.28 -1.99 -11.42
CA ALA A 75 4.40 -2.71 -12.32
C ALA A 75 3.10 -1.94 -12.59
N ALA A 76 2.46 -1.42 -11.56
CA ALA A 76 1.24 -0.63 -11.71
C ALA A 76 1.47 0.61 -12.58
N GLY A 77 2.56 1.34 -12.33
CA GLY A 77 2.92 2.54 -13.10
C GLY A 77 3.34 2.26 -14.54
N LEU A 78 4.06 1.16 -14.76
CA LEU A 78 4.56 0.79 -16.09
C LEU A 78 3.48 0.19 -17.00
N PHE A 79 2.58 -0.64 -16.45
CA PHE A 79 1.70 -1.52 -17.20
C PHE A 79 0.21 -1.22 -17.01
N GLY A 80 -0.13 0.04 -16.79
CA GLY A 80 -1.50 0.53 -16.91
C GLY A 80 -2.43 0.26 -15.73
N ARG A 81 -1.89 -0.13 -14.57
CA ARG A 81 -2.68 -0.27 -13.34
C ARG A 81 -2.54 0.89 -12.35
N ALA A 82 -1.75 1.91 -12.68
CA ALA A 82 -1.73 3.18 -11.97
C ALA A 82 -2.04 4.33 -12.93
N ARG A 83 -2.87 5.26 -12.49
CA ARG A 83 -3.12 6.51 -13.21
C ARG A 83 -3.01 7.69 -12.27
N VAL A 84 -2.51 8.81 -12.81
CA VAL A 84 -2.38 10.06 -12.07
C VAL A 84 -3.26 11.12 -12.71
N TRP A 85 -4.21 11.64 -11.94
CA TRP A 85 -4.94 12.86 -12.28
C TRP A 85 -4.05 14.04 -11.93
N ARG A 86 -3.66 14.79 -12.92
CA ARG A 86 -2.90 16.02 -12.78
C ARG A 86 -3.82 17.21 -12.95
N TYR A 87 -3.87 18.08 -11.96
CA TYR A 87 -4.67 19.29 -11.95
C TYR A 87 -3.77 20.49 -12.18
N GLU A 88 -4.12 21.36 -13.14
CA GLU A 88 -3.26 22.45 -13.60
C GLU A 88 -4.02 23.76 -13.76
N HIS A 89 -3.33 24.86 -13.45
CA HIS A 89 -3.71 26.21 -13.85
C HIS A 89 -2.72 26.71 -14.91
N GLY A 90 -2.99 26.49 -16.20
CA GLY A 90 -2.00 26.65 -17.26
C GLY A 90 -0.90 25.60 -17.11
N GLU A 91 0.35 26.03 -17.02
CA GLU A 91 1.51 25.12 -16.83
C GLU A 91 1.82 24.80 -15.36
N VAL A 92 1.13 25.43 -14.42
CA VAL A 92 1.41 25.28 -12.98
C VAL A 92 0.59 24.13 -12.40
N LEU A 93 1.29 23.16 -11.79
CA LEU A 93 0.65 22.07 -11.07
C LEU A 93 -0.14 22.64 -9.88
N ALA A 94 -1.44 22.38 -9.86
CA ALA A 94 -2.36 22.80 -8.80
C ALA A 94 -2.61 21.69 -7.77
N GLY A 95 -2.40 20.43 -8.17
CA GLY A 95 -2.56 19.24 -7.34
C GLY A 95 -2.53 17.99 -8.21
N PHE A 96 -2.58 16.84 -7.57
CA PHE A 96 -2.63 15.55 -8.25
C PHE A 96 -3.34 14.50 -7.40
N ARG A 97 -3.79 13.42 -8.04
CA ARG A 97 -4.38 12.25 -7.38
C ARG A 97 -3.89 10.99 -8.07
N LEU A 98 -3.29 10.09 -7.29
CA LEU A 98 -2.93 8.76 -7.74
C LEU A 98 -4.10 7.80 -7.49
N GLU A 99 -4.45 7.02 -8.48
CA GLU A 99 -5.40 5.93 -8.39
C GLU A 99 -4.76 4.65 -8.92
N ILE A 100 -5.06 3.54 -8.24
CA ILE A 100 -4.59 2.20 -8.60
C ILE A 100 -5.81 1.35 -8.99
N ALA A 101 -5.67 0.57 -10.06
CA ALA A 101 -6.70 -0.35 -10.52
C ALA A 101 -6.77 -1.57 -9.61
N CYS A 102 -7.94 -1.81 -9.03
CA CYS A 102 -8.30 -3.00 -8.25
C CYS A 102 -9.41 -3.77 -8.96
N GLU A 103 -9.85 -4.90 -8.39
CA GLU A 103 -10.93 -5.71 -8.97
C GLU A 103 -12.24 -4.91 -9.16
N ASP A 104 -12.58 -4.07 -8.18
CA ASP A 104 -13.80 -3.25 -8.17
C ASP A 104 -13.64 -1.89 -8.85
N GLY A 105 -12.53 -1.65 -9.54
CA GLY A 105 -12.28 -0.39 -10.25
C GLY A 105 -11.04 0.36 -9.75
N TRP A 106 -11.09 1.69 -9.84
CA TRP A 106 -9.96 2.55 -9.48
C TRP A 106 -10.08 3.06 -8.04
N VAL A 107 -9.08 2.82 -7.22
CA VAL A 107 -9.02 3.25 -5.82
C VAL A 107 -7.98 4.36 -5.66
N GLU A 108 -8.34 5.42 -4.93
CA GLU A 108 -7.40 6.51 -4.61
C GLU A 108 -6.31 6.00 -3.65
N ALA A 109 -5.07 6.08 -4.10
CA ALA A 109 -3.90 5.65 -3.36
C ALA A 109 -3.15 6.81 -2.69
N GLY A 110 -3.38 8.04 -3.14
CA GLY A 110 -2.77 9.23 -2.57
C GLY A 110 -2.89 10.45 -3.48
N GLY A 111 -2.46 11.59 -2.98
CA GLY A 111 -2.45 12.80 -3.76
C GLY A 111 -2.50 14.08 -2.92
N GLU A 112 -2.44 15.18 -3.63
CA GLU A 112 -2.64 16.52 -3.09
C GLU A 112 -3.88 17.13 -3.72
N SER A 113 -4.84 17.55 -2.88
CA SER A 113 -6.04 18.22 -3.37
C SER A 113 -5.70 19.47 -4.17
N PRO A 114 -6.35 19.67 -5.33
CA PRO A 114 -6.03 20.81 -6.17
C PRO A 114 -6.29 22.14 -5.45
N ARG A 115 -5.28 22.99 -5.44
CA ARG A 115 -5.39 24.34 -4.88
C ARG A 115 -6.33 25.16 -5.77
N ARG A 116 -7.44 25.60 -5.21
CA ARG A 116 -8.39 26.49 -5.90
C ARG A 116 -7.80 27.90 -5.99
N ARG A 117 -7.69 28.45 -7.20
CA ARG A 117 -7.50 29.89 -7.38
C ARG A 117 -8.88 30.54 -7.43
N LEU A 118 -9.02 31.75 -6.83
CA LEU A 118 -10.24 32.52 -6.90
C LEU A 118 -10.69 32.62 -8.37
N PHE A 119 -11.93 32.17 -8.66
CA PHE A 119 -12.59 32.25 -9.96
C PHE A 119 -12.07 31.36 -11.10
N ARG A 120 -11.10 30.44 -10.88
CA ARG A 120 -10.71 29.46 -11.92
C ARG A 120 -10.64 28.04 -11.37
N ARG A 121 -11.35 27.12 -12.03
CA ARG A 121 -11.18 25.68 -11.78
C ARG A 121 -9.92 25.21 -12.50
N PRO A 122 -9.12 24.31 -11.91
CA PRO A 122 -8.01 23.69 -12.61
C PRO A 122 -8.52 22.79 -13.73
N THR A 123 -7.76 22.67 -14.80
CA THR A 123 -7.96 21.62 -15.80
C THR A 123 -7.41 20.30 -15.26
N ALA A 124 -8.11 19.22 -15.52
CA ALA A 124 -7.67 17.88 -15.13
C ALA A 124 -7.13 17.12 -16.35
N ARG A 125 -5.99 16.48 -16.19
CA ARG A 125 -5.40 15.60 -17.18
C ARG A 125 -5.05 14.28 -16.54
N VAL A 126 -5.37 13.16 -17.22
CA VAL A 126 -5.01 11.82 -16.77
C VAL A 126 -3.68 11.42 -17.41
N LEU A 127 -2.75 10.94 -16.60
CA LEU A 127 -1.50 10.32 -17.02
C LEU A 127 -1.61 8.82 -16.76
N LEU A 128 -1.53 8.02 -17.81
CA LEU A 128 -1.64 6.56 -17.76
C LEU A 128 -0.71 5.99 -18.83
N ASN A 129 0.04 4.96 -18.49
CA ASN A 129 0.78 4.17 -19.45
C ASN A 129 -0.10 3.00 -19.93
N GLU A 130 -0.33 2.91 -21.23
CA GLU A 130 -1.12 1.82 -21.85
C GLU A 130 -0.21 0.70 -22.38
N ARG A 131 0.87 0.40 -21.67
CA ARG A 131 1.81 -0.63 -22.05
C ARG A 131 1.29 -1.99 -21.61
N ALA A 132 1.34 -2.97 -22.51
CA ALA A 132 0.99 -4.34 -22.18
C ALA A 132 1.93 -4.90 -21.11
N ALA A 133 1.38 -5.64 -20.16
CA ALA A 133 2.17 -6.33 -19.17
C ALA A 133 3.01 -7.44 -19.82
N PRO A 134 4.28 -7.61 -19.43
CA PRO A 134 5.11 -8.67 -19.96
C PRO A 134 4.62 -10.06 -19.54
N PRO A 135 4.91 -11.11 -20.31
CA PRO A 135 4.47 -12.48 -19.99
C PRO A 135 4.96 -13.02 -18.65
N SER A 136 6.11 -12.57 -18.18
CA SER A 136 6.67 -12.93 -16.86
C SER A 136 5.94 -12.28 -15.69
N LEU A 137 5.21 -11.20 -15.94
CA LEU A 137 4.46 -10.50 -14.89
C LEU A 137 3.13 -11.20 -14.62
N ARG A 138 2.89 -11.57 -13.37
CA ARG A 138 1.62 -12.11 -12.91
C ARG A 138 0.95 -11.12 -11.97
N TRP A 139 -0.29 -10.74 -12.31
CA TRP A 139 -1.10 -9.95 -11.40
C TRP A 139 -1.69 -10.86 -10.32
N GLY A 140 -1.48 -10.52 -9.06
CA GLY A 140 -2.18 -11.12 -7.93
C GLY A 140 -3.57 -10.49 -7.72
N THR A 141 -4.29 -10.99 -6.75
CA THR A 141 -5.55 -10.37 -6.28
C THR A 141 -5.20 -9.10 -5.49
N ALA A 142 -5.27 -7.97 -6.19
CA ALA A 142 -4.97 -6.68 -5.60
C ALA A 142 -6.12 -6.18 -4.71
N GLY A 143 -5.80 -5.41 -3.70
CA GLY A 143 -6.77 -4.55 -3.03
C GLY A 143 -7.19 -4.97 -1.62
N THR A 144 -6.60 -6.02 -1.06
CA THR A 144 -6.89 -6.42 0.33
C THR A 144 -6.03 -5.69 1.37
N HIS A 145 -4.96 -4.98 0.96
CA HIS A 145 -4.12 -4.27 1.91
C HIS A 145 -4.69 -2.86 2.19
N PRO A 146 -5.10 -2.58 3.42
CA PRO A 146 -5.85 -1.36 3.76
C PRO A 146 -5.03 -0.05 3.68
N ARG A 147 -3.71 -0.15 3.57
CA ARG A 147 -2.79 1.01 3.49
C ARG A 147 -2.38 1.35 2.09
N ALA A 148 -2.25 0.32 1.27
CA ALA A 148 -1.64 0.42 -0.03
C ALA A 148 -2.41 -0.51 -0.96
N PRO A 149 -3.36 0.01 -1.77
CA PRO A 149 -4.15 -0.82 -2.68
C PRO A 149 -3.31 -1.51 -3.76
N TRP A 150 -2.03 -1.16 -3.86
CA TRP A 150 -1.07 -1.78 -4.77
C TRP A 150 -0.33 -2.98 -4.17
N VAL A 151 -0.29 -3.12 -2.82
CA VAL A 151 0.40 -4.25 -2.19
C VAL A 151 -0.33 -5.55 -2.52
N GLY A 152 0.41 -6.54 -2.99
CA GLY A 152 -0.13 -7.82 -3.44
C GLY A 152 -0.70 -7.80 -4.85
N MET A 153 -0.50 -6.72 -5.64
CA MET A 153 -0.91 -6.69 -7.05
C MET A 153 -0.16 -7.70 -7.92
N LEU A 154 1.04 -8.05 -7.53
CA LEU A 154 1.85 -9.05 -8.23
C LEU A 154 1.83 -10.38 -7.47
N ALA A 155 1.66 -11.46 -8.21
CA ALA A 155 1.95 -12.80 -7.73
C ALA A 155 3.45 -13.06 -7.94
N ILE A 156 4.30 -12.71 -6.98
CA ILE A 156 5.73 -13.00 -7.02
C ILE A 156 5.95 -14.32 -6.30
N GLU A 157 6.41 -15.35 -7.02
CA GLU A 157 6.76 -16.62 -6.41
C GLU A 157 7.86 -16.43 -5.36
N GLY A 158 7.58 -16.82 -4.10
CA GLY A 158 8.51 -16.69 -2.97
C GLY A 158 8.48 -15.36 -2.24
N SER A 159 7.68 -14.38 -2.66
CA SER A 159 7.39 -13.22 -1.84
C SER A 159 6.25 -13.57 -0.88
N ASP A 160 6.58 -13.64 0.40
CA ASP A 160 5.58 -13.57 1.47
C ASP A 160 5.07 -12.12 1.53
N VAL A 161 4.36 -11.71 0.46
CA VAL A 161 3.79 -10.36 0.38
C VAL A 161 2.75 -10.28 1.46
N GLY A 162 3.03 -9.48 2.47
CA GLY A 162 2.31 -9.34 3.71
C GLY A 162 0.81 -9.34 3.60
N THR A 163 0.22 -10.52 3.41
CA THR A 163 -1.07 -10.79 4.00
C THR A 163 -0.87 -10.55 5.48
N LEU A 164 -1.61 -9.59 6.05
CA LEU A 164 -1.74 -9.47 7.49
C LEU A 164 -1.90 -10.90 8.01
N PRO A 165 -0.93 -11.42 8.79
CA PRO A 165 -1.07 -12.77 9.28
C PRO A 165 -2.36 -12.83 10.07
N ILE A 166 -3.27 -13.71 9.67
CA ILE A 166 -4.50 -13.95 10.43
C ILE A 166 -4.14 -15.01 11.46
N ASP A 167 -3.52 -14.55 12.53
CA ASP A 167 -2.98 -15.34 13.65
C ASP A 167 -3.59 -14.93 15.00
N GLY A 168 -4.51 -13.96 14.98
CA GLY A 168 -5.15 -13.43 16.17
C GLY A 168 -4.48 -12.16 16.71
N GLU A 169 -3.44 -11.64 16.09
CA GLU A 169 -2.83 -10.38 16.49
C GLU A 169 -2.88 -9.34 15.36
N LEU A 170 -3.40 -8.15 15.65
CA LEU A 170 -3.47 -7.03 14.72
C LEU A 170 -2.82 -5.79 15.32
N ASP A 171 -1.72 -5.35 14.74
CA ASP A 171 -1.11 -4.07 15.07
C ASP A 171 -1.79 -2.94 14.27
N LEU A 172 -2.37 -1.98 14.99
CA LEU A 172 -3.08 -0.82 14.40
C LEU A 172 -2.20 0.43 14.27
N HIS A 173 -0.96 0.42 14.79
CA HIS A 173 -0.07 1.58 14.67
C HIS A 173 0.17 1.99 13.23
N PRO A 174 0.28 1.05 12.33
CA PRO A 174 0.51 1.35 10.95
C PRO A 174 -0.68 2.03 10.25
N PHE A 175 -1.90 1.98 10.75
CA PHE A 175 -3.12 2.42 10.04
C PHE A 175 -3.52 3.86 10.37
N ARG A 176 -4.03 4.58 9.38
CA ARG A 176 -4.60 5.91 9.62
C ARG A 176 -5.94 5.78 10.37
N PRO A 177 -6.31 6.74 11.22
CA PRO A 177 -7.55 6.66 12.00
C PRO A 177 -8.82 6.36 11.20
N LYS A 178 -8.91 6.86 9.97
CA LYS A 178 -10.04 6.61 9.06
C LYS A 178 -10.13 5.19 8.53
N GLU A 179 -9.02 4.45 8.53
CA GLU A 179 -8.89 3.10 8.00
C GLU A 179 -9.17 2.02 9.06
N VAL A 180 -8.93 2.38 10.32
CA VAL A 180 -9.02 1.46 11.47
C VAL A 180 -10.35 0.72 11.52
N LYS A 181 -11.46 1.40 11.22
CA LYS A 181 -12.77 0.75 11.22
C LYS A 181 -12.82 -0.41 10.22
N GLY A 182 -12.45 -0.16 8.96
CA GLY A 182 -12.48 -1.19 7.92
C GLY A 182 -11.54 -2.35 8.22
N VAL A 183 -10.33 -2.03 8.68
CA VAL A 183 -9.30 -3.02 9.03
C VAL A 183 -9.74 -3.93 10.16
N VAL A 184 -10.25 -3.37 11.26
CA VAL A 184 -10.69 -4.15 12.43
C VAL A 184 -11.85 -5.06 12.06
N LEU A 185 -12.85 -4.57 11.32
CA LEU A 185 -13.99 -5.39 10.90
C LEU A 185 -13.56 -6.54 9.99
N ALA A 186 -12.76 -6.25 8.95
CA ALA A 186 -12.25 -7.28 8.04
C ALA A 186 -11.37 -8.32 8.75
N TYR A 187 -10.58 -7.89 9.74
CA TYR A 187 -9.73 -8.80 10.51
C TYR A 187 -10.56 -9.73 11.40
N ILE A 188 -11.61 -9.22 12.04
CA ILE A 188 -12.56 -10.03 12.82
C ILE A 188 -13.18 -11.11 11.94
N ASP A 189 -13.66 -10.74 10.75
CA ASP A 189 -14.27 -11.69 9.81
C ASP A 189 -13.27 -12.76 9.34
N ALA A 190 -12.04 -12.36 9.04
CA ALA A 190 -10.98 -13.26 8.62
C ALA A 190 -10.55 -14.24 9.74
N CYS A 191 -10.50 -13.77 11.00
CA CYS A 191 -10.21 -14.62 12.15
C CYS A 191 -11.32 -15.63 12.38
N ARG A 192 -12.60 -15.21 12.31
CA ARG A 192 -13.74 -16.12 12.42
C ARG A 192 -13.70 -17.20 11.34
N ALA A 193 -13.43 -16.83 10.09
CA ALA A 193 -13.31 -17.77 8.99
C ALA A 193 -12.23 -18.84 9.21
N LYS A 194 -11.18 -18.52 10.00
CA LYS A 194 -10.13 -19.45 10.41
C LYS A 194 -10.39 -20.15 11.75
N GLY A 195 -11.52 -19.90 12.38
CA GLY A 195 -11.83 -20.47 13.71
C GLY A 195 -11.05 -19.85 14.87
N ILE A 196 -10.42 -18.67 14.66
CA ILE A 196 -9.71 -17.94 15.71
C ILE A 196 -10.75 -17.12 16.50
N THR A 197 -10.90 -17.42 17.77
CA THR A 197 -11.89 -16.80 18.65
C THR A 197 -11.32 -15.84 19.67
N GLU A 198 -9.99 -15.77 19.81
CA GLU A 198 -9.31 -14.79 20.66
C GLU A 198 -8.40 -13.92 19.82
N LEU A 199 -8.57 -12.60 19.89
CA LEU A 199 -7.82 -11.62 19.12
C LEU A 199 -7.12 -10.63 20.04
N ARG A 200 -5.98 -10.13 19.61
CA ARG A 200 -5.26 -9.03 20.24
C ARG A 200 -5.12 -7.84 19.27
N LEU A 201 -5.79 -6.75 19.58
CA LEU A 201 -5.74 -5.51 18.79
C LEU A 201 -4.79 -4.51 19.47
N VAL A 202 -3.64 -4.26 18.87
CA VAL A 202 -2.62 -3.35 19.41
C VAL A 202 -2.84 -1.95 18.85
N HIS A 203 -3.24 -1.02 19.71
CA HIS A 203 -3.56 0.38 19.33
C HIS A 203 -2.61 1.40 19.95
N GLY A 204 -1.62 0.94 20.73
CA GLY A 204 -0.63 1.78 21.36
C GLY A 204 -1.11 2.49 22.64
N LYS A 205 -0.13 3.08 23.35
CA LYS A 205 -0.32 3.75 24.63
C LYS A 205 -0.57 5.27 24.52
N GLY A 206 -0.86 5.79 23.31
CA GLY A 206 -1.05 7.21 23.08
C GLY A 206 -2.24 7.82 23.82
N ILE A 207 -2.73 8.98 23.37
CA ILE A 207 -3.83 9.73 24.01
C ILE A 207 -5.20 9.01 24.02
N GLY A 208 -5.24 7.77 23.56
CA GLY A 208 -6.39 6.86 23.65
C GLY A 208 -7.47 7.05 22.59
N ASN A 209 -7.26 7.89 21.58
CA ASN A 209 -8.22 8.07 20.48
C ASN A 209 -8.47 6.76 19.72
N LEU A 210 -7.40 6.05 19.38
CA LEU A 210 -7.48 4.80 18.65
C LEU A 210 -8.17 3.71 19.47
N ARG A 211 -7.84 3.61 20.76
CA ARG A 211 -8.50 2.72 21.71
C ARG A 211 -10.01 2.97 21.78
N ARG A 212 -10.43 4.25 21.90
CA ARG A 212 -11.85 4.61 21.93
C ARG A 212 -12.58 4.20 20.65
N THR A 213 -11.94 4.42 19.51
CA THR A 213 -12.49 3.99 18.21
C THR A 213 -12.65 2.46 18.15
N VAL A 214 -11.62 1.72 18.55
CA VAL A 214 -11.67 0.24 18.59
C VAL A 214 -12.78 -0.25 19.54
N HIS A 215 -12.84 0.25 20.77
CA HIS A 215 -13.87 -0.15 21.72
C HIS A 215 -15.29 0.15 21.21
N ALA A 216 -15.51 1.33 20.61
CA ALA A 216 -16.81 1.66 20.03
C ALA A 216 -17.22 0.78 18.83
N LEU A 217 -16.26 0.19 18.12
CA LEU A 217 -16.50 -0.79 17.06
C LEU A 217 -16.87 -2.15 17.66
N LEU A 218 -16.09 -2.61 18.65
CA LEU A 218 -16.27 -3.90 19.30
C LEU A 218 -17.62 -3.99 20.02
N GLU A 219 -18.03 -2.93 20.69
CA GLU A 219 -19.31 -2.84 21.40
C GLU A 219 -20.55 -3.07 20.50
N ARG A 220 -20.40 -2.81 19.20
CA ARG A 220 -21.51 -2.90 18.22
C ARG A 220 -21.39 -4.10 17.29
N HIS A 221 -20.34 -4.88 17.42
CA HIS A 221 -20.07 -5.97 16.50
C HIS A 221 -20.67 -7.27 17.01
N GLU A 222 -21.61 -7.83 16.27
CA GLU A 222 -22.37 -9.04 16.65
C GLU A 222 -21.51 -10.28 16.89
N ALA A 223 -20.33 -10.35 16.23
CA ALA A 223 -19.41 -11.45 16.43
C ALA A 223 -18.56 -11.34 17.70
N VAL A 224 -18.59 -10.20 18.41
CA VAL A 224 -17.81 -9.96 19.62
C VAL A 224 -18.61 -10.41 20.85
N ALA A 225 -18.08 -11.41 21.55
CA ALA A 225 -18.67 -11.90 22.79
C ALA A 225 -18.25 -11.05 24.00
N ASP A 226 -16.97 -10.66 24.06
CA ASP A 226 -16.40 -9.84 25.13
C ASP A 226 -15.11 -9.17 24.67
N TYR A 227 -14.71 -8.08 25.33
CA TYR A 227 -13.41 -7.47 25.14
C TYR A 227 -12.91 -6.82 26.43
N ARG A 228 -11.60 -6.81 26.61
CA ARG A 228 -10.92 -6.21 27.76
C ARG A 228 -9.59 -5.59 27.37
N LEU A 229 -9.07 -4.71 28.19
CA LEU A 229 -7.67 -4.26 28.03
C LEU A 229 -6.70 -5.42 28.28
N GLY A 230 -5.58 -5.39 27.56
CA GLY A 230 -4.49 -6.35 27.74
C GLY A 230 -3.92 -6.27 29.16
N ARG A 231 -3.47 -7.42 29.69
CA ARG A 231 -2.74 -7.54 30.95
C ARG A 231 -1.23 -7.31 30.73
N MET A 232 -0.44 -7.36 31.80
CA MET A 232 1.00 -7.36 31.71
C MET A 232 1.44 -8.59 30.90
N GLY A 233 2.20 -8.38 29.81
CA GLY A 233 2.55 -9.42 28.83
C GLY A 233 1.68 -9.43 27.57
N GLU A 234 0.46 -8.87 27.61
CA GLU A 234 -0.46 -8.78 26.46
C GLU A 234 -0.47 -7.38 25.81
N GLY A 235 0.52 -6.53 26.07
CA GLY A 235 0.58 -5.14 25.61
C GLY A 235 -0.04 -4.14 26.59
N SER A 236 -0.55 -4.59 27.72
CA SER A 236 -1.14 -3.76 28.77
C SER A 236 -2.26 -2.86 28.22
N TRP A 237 -2.37 -1.61 28.67
CA TRP A 237 -3.38 -0.65 28.20
C TRP A 237 -3.16 -0.12 26.77
N GLY A 238 -2.11 -0.58 26.07
CA GLY A 238 -1.85 -0.32 24.66
C GLY A 238 -2.47 -1.35 23.72
N ALA A 239 -3.11 -2.41 24.24
CA ALA A 239 -3.79 -3.43 23.47
C ALA A 239 -5.16 -3.76 24.07
N THR A 240 -6.06 -4.28 23.21
CA THR A 240 -7.36 -4.82 23.59
C THR A 240 -7.41 -6.28 23.18
N VAL A 241 -7.71 -7.17 24.13
CA VAL A 241 -8.01 -8.58 23.88
C VAL A 241 -9.50 -8.71 23.64
N VAL A 242 -9.87 -9.40 22.57
CA VAL A 242 -11.26 -9.59 22.12
C VAL A 242 -11.57 -11.07 22.07
N THR A 243 -12.72 -11.46 22.61
CA THR A 243 -13.26 -12.81 22.48
C THR A 243 -14.42 -12.77 21.48
N LEU A 244 -14.36 -13.63 20.47
CA LEU A 244 -15.41 -13.75 19.46
C LEU A 244 -16.34 -14.93 19.77
N HIS A 245 -17.60 -14.80 19.33
CA HIS A 245 -18.48 -15.97 19.24
C HIS A 245 -17.90 -16.96 18.21
N PRO A 246 -17.93 -18.28 18.51
CA PRO A 246 -17.50 -19.28 17.54
C PRO A 246 -18.29 -19.13 16.21
N PRO A 247 -17.69 -19.47 15.07
CA PRO A 247 -18.46 -19.54 13.81
C PRO A 247 -19.56 -20.61 13.96
N GLU A 248 -20.73 -20.32 13.42
CA GLU A 248 -21.84 -21.28 13.32
C GLU A 248 -21.53 -22.41 12.35
#